data_4b143ad62d465a3fc530abd55fd56f81
#
_entry.id   4b143ad62d465a3fc530abd55fd56f81
#
_cell.length_a   1.000
_cell.length_b   1.000
_cell.length_c   1.000
_cell.angle_alpha   90.00
_cell.angle_beta   90.00
_cell.angle_gamma   90.00
#
_symmetry.space_group_name_H-M   'P 1'
#
loop_
_entity.id
_entity.type
_entity.pdbx_description
1 polymer ?
#
loop_
_entity_poly.entity_id
_entity_poly.type
_entity_poly.pdbx_seq_one_letter_code
_entity_poly.pdbx_strand_id
1 'polypeptide(L)'
;DQKFMADVVSMLGLEDKLDFFVDGLSRGMKQRLCLARALIHDPSILILDEPTSGLDPRTRFEFREILKELQESGKTIVISSHVLSELSELCTDIGIIDQGRMVLEGNIDDILSRVNTSNPLVISVFTNIDKALSILKSHPCVQTISLREQDICVRFAGDAQDEALLLQQLIDSDVLVNGFTREKGSLESVFMQLTEHEEERVVLSYDAKSGL
;
A
#
# COMPACT_ATOMS: atom_id res chain seq x y z
N ASP A 1 16.45 -22.60 -25.86
CA ASP A 1 15.43 -23.14 -26.78
C ASP A 1 14.78 -21.96 -27.52
N GLN A 2 14.80 -21.99 -28.88
CA GLN A 2 14.26 -20.89 -29.70
C GLN A 2 12.75 -20.64 -29.42
N LYS A 3 12.01 -21.71 -29.13
CA LYS A 3 10.57 -21.60 -28.80
C LYS A 3 10.36 -20.81 -27.52
N PHE A 4 11.11 -21.11 -26.48
CA PHE A 4 11.02 -20.40 -25.19
C PHE A 4 11.36 -18.91 -25.35
N MET A 5 12.37 -18.57 -26.15
CA MET A 5 12.68 -17.17 -26.45
C MET A 5 11.52 -16.45 -27.15
N ALA A 6 10.88 -17.12 -28.11
CA ALA A 6 9.72 -16.56 -28.80
C ALA A 6 8.56 -16.34 -27.84
N ASP A 7 8.30 -17.28 -26.94
CA ASP A 7 7.24 -17.17 -25.92
C ASP A 7 7.52 -15.99 -24.96
N VAL A 8 8.77 -15.81 -24.52
CA VAL A 8 9.17 -14.66 -23.67
C VAL A 8 9.00 -13.32 -24.40
N VAL A 9 9.42 -13.25 -25.67
CA VAL A 9 9.27 -12.05 -26.50
C VAL A 9 7.80 -11.68 -26.67
N SER A 10 6.94 -12.67 -26.92
CA SER A 10 5.50 -12.51 -27.08
C SER A 10 4.84 -12.05 -25.78
N MET A 11 5.13 -12.71 -24.67
CA MET A 11 4.64 -12.31 -23.32
C MET A 11 4.94 -10.84 -23.03
N LEU A 12 6.10 -10.35 -23.45
CA LEU A 12 6.56 -9.01 -23.18
C LEU A 12 6.13 -7.98 -24.24
N GLY A 13 5.42 -8.41 -25.30
CA GLY A 13 4.95 -7.55 -26.38
C GLY A 13 6.09 -6.87 -27.14
N LEU A 14 7.14 -7.63 -27.46
CA LEU A 14 8.34 -7.13 -28.15
C LEU A 14 8.50 -7.71 -29.56
N GLU A 15 7.53 -8.47 -30.09
CA GLU A 15 7.62 -9.15 -31.37
C GLU A 15 7.92 -8.19 -32.53
N ASP A 16 7.25 -7.06 -32.58
CA ASP A 16 7.41 -6.03 -33.62
C ASP A 16 8.67 -5.20 -33.46
N LYS A 17 9.50 -5.48 -32.45
CA LYS A 17 10.68 -4.68 -32.07
C LYS A 17 11.99 -5.45 -32.22
N LEU A 18 11.97 -6.69 -32.71
CA LEU A 18 13.15 -7.54 -32.82
C LEU A 18 14.27 -6.93 -33.67
N ASP A 19 13.90 -6.16 -34.71
CA ASP A 19 14.86 -5.50 -35.62
C ASP A 19 15.22 -4.08 -35.22
N PHE A 20 14.73 -3.60 -34.05
CA PHE A 20 14.99 -2.25 -33.58
C PHE A 20 16.30 -2.18 -32.78
N PHE A 21 17.05 -1.12 -32.97
CA PHE A 21 18.14 -0.81 -32.05
C PHE A 21 17.60 -0.43 -30.67
N VAL A 22 18.28 -0.85 -29.61
CA VAL A 22 17.88 -0.60 -28.22
C VAL A 22 17.70 0.89 -27.93
N ASP A 23 18.52 1.75 -28.55
CA ASP A 23 18.43 3.20 -28.36
C ASP A 23 17.11 3.80 -28.89
N GLY A 24 16.52 3.17 -29.90
CA GLY A 24 15.22 3.57 -30.45
C GLY A 24 14.00 3.09 -29.65
N LEU A 25 14.18 2.27 -28.63
CA LEU A 25 13.10 1.77 -27.79
C LEU A 25 12.67 2.81 -26.75
N SER A 26 11.37 2.88 -26.47
CA SER A 26 10.84 3.66 -25.35
C SER A 26 11.37 3.11 -23.99
N ARG A 27 11.25 3.90 -22.92
CA ARG A 27 11.68 3.48 -21.58
C ARG A 27 10.98 2.19 -21.15
N GLY A 28 9.66 2.08 -21.35
CA GLY A 28 8.91 0.87 -21.02
C GLY A 28 9.35 -0.35 -21.85
N MET A 29 9.63 -0.18 -23.15
CA MET A 29 10.19 -1.26 -23.96
C MET A 29 11.58 -1.69 -23.52
N LYS A 30 12.43 -0.74 -23.10
CA LYS A 30 13.74 -1.05 -22.53
C LYS A 30 13.61 -1.86 -21.23
N GLN A 31 12.64 -1.50 -20.39
CA GLN A 31 12.37 -2.25 -19.15
C GLN A 31 11.86 -3.67 -19.43
N ARG A 32 10.94 -3.83 -20.40
CA ARG A 32 10.50 -5.17 -20.86
C ARG A 32 11.64 -5.98 -21.45
N LEU A 33 12.55 -5.34 -22.20
CA LEU A 33 13.74 -6.01 -22.73
C LEU A 33 14.71 -6.44 -21.61
N CYS A 34 14.88 -5.66 -20.57
CA CYS A 34 15.64 -6.06 -19.39
C CYS A 34 15.03 -7.28 -18.69
N LEU A 35 13.68 -7.29 -18.56
CA LEU A 35 12.96 -8.44 -18.02
C LEU A 35 13.10 -9.67 -18.93
N ALA A 36 12.99 -9.52 -20.27
CA ALA A 36 13.24 -10.60 -21.23
C ALA A 36 14.62 -11.23 -21.04
N ARG A 37 15.64 -10.40 -20.89
CA ARG A 37 17.01 -10.86 -20.64
C ARG A 37 17.14 -11.63 -19.33
N ALA A 38 16.45 -11.22 -18.27
CA ALA A 38 16.43 -11.94 -17.01
C ALA A 38 15.71 -13.29 -17.11
N LEU A 39 14.69 -13.39 -17.97
CA LEU A 39 13.89 -14.60 -18.16
C LEU A 39 14.53 -15.64 -19.09
N ILE A 40 15.52 -15.28 -19.88
CA ILE A 40 16.05 -16.12 -20.97
C ILE A 40 16.58 -17.50 -20.50
N HIS A 41 16.98 -17.59 -19.23
CA HIS A 41 17.50 -18.81 -18.59
C HIS A 41 16.44 -19.54 -17.76
N ASP A 42 15.16 -19.11 -17.87
CA ASP A 42 14.03 -19.65 -17.12
C ASP A 42 14.29 -19.76 -15.60
N PRO A 43 14.73 -18.69 -14.94
CA PRO A 43 15.02 -18.74 -13.51
C PRO A 43 13.75 -18.96 -12.71
N SER A 44 13.85 -19.67 -11.58
CA SER A 44 12.78 -19.81 -10.61
C SER A 44 12.62 -18.57 -9.73
N ILE A 45 13.68 -17.75 -9.60
CA ILE A 45 13.71 -16.53 -8.77
C ILE A 45 14.16 -15.37 -9.65
N LEU A 46 13.38 -14.27 -9.63
CA LEU A 46 13.71 -13.00 -10.26
C LEU A 46 13.94 -11.94 -9.18
N ILE A 47 15.02 -11.17 -9.34
CA ILE A 47 15.32 -10.01 -8.48
C ILE A 47 15.33 -8.77 -9.37
N LEU A 48 14.41 -7.85 -9.10
CA LEU A 48 14.16 -6.66 -9.91
C LEU A 48 14.28 -5.41 -9.03
N ASP A 49 15.19 -4.54 -9.40
CA ASP A 49 15.41 -3.28 -8.70
C ASP A 49 14.67 -2.14 -9.40
N GLU A 50 13.71 -1.53 -8.70
CA GLU A 50 12.85 -0.43 -9.19
C GLU A 50 12.26 -0.69 -10.60
N PRO A 51 11.62 -1.85 -10.87
CA PRO A 51 11.28 -2.28 -12.23
C PRO A 51 10.24 -1.39 -12.91
N THR A 52 9.44 -0.63 -12.16
CA THR A 52 8.37 0.24 -12.66
C THR A 52 8.75 1.73 -12.64
N SER A 53 9.95 2.05 -12.14
CA SER A 53 10.39 3.42 -11.96
C SER A 53 10.44 4.23 -13.27
N GLY A 54 9.79 5.39 -13.27
CA GLY A 54 9.75 6.32 -14.41
C GLY A 54 8.97 5.82 -15.62
N LEU A 55 8.12 4.81 -15.45
CA LEU A 55 7.12 4.42 -16.43
C LEU A 55 5.88 5.30 -16.29
N ASP A 56 5.21 5.56 -17.41
CA ASP A 56 3.89 6.18 -17.39
C ASP A 56 2.85 5.21 -16.78
N PRO A 57 1.69 5.71 -16.29
CA PRO A 57 0.72 4.89 -15.56
C PRO A 57 0.23 3.66 -16.34
N ARG A 58 0.01 3.78 -17.67
CA ARG A 58 -0.45 2.69 -18.51
C ARG A 58 0.62 1.60 -18.65
N THR A 59 1.83 2.00 -19.01
CA THR A 59 2.97 1.07 -19.16
C THR A 59 3.29 0.38 -17.84
N ARG A 60 3.14 1.09 -16.71
CA ARG A 60 3.31 0.55 -15.36
C ARG A 60 2.28 -0.53 -15.04
N PHE A 61 1.01 -0.27 -15.37
CA PHE A 61 -0.06 -1.27 -15.22
C PHE A 61 0.23 -2.52 -16.04
N GLU A 62 0.57 -2.36 -17.34
CA GLU A 62 0.89 -3.48 -18.23
C GLU A 62 2.10 -4.30 -17.70
N PHE A 63 3.11 -3.63 -17.17
CA PHE A 63 4.28 -4.29 -16.59
C PHE A 63 3.94 -5.09 -15.33
N ARG A 64 3.05 -4.57 -14.49
CA ARG A 64 2.55 -5.29 -13.29
C ARG A 64 1.78 -6.56 -13.66
N GLU A 65 0.94 -6.50 -14.68
CA GLU A 65 0.22 -7.69 -15.15
C GLU A 65 1.19 -8.79 -15.63
N ILE A 66 2.26 -8.42 -16.34
CA ILE A 66 3.32 -9.36 -16.71
C ILE A 66 3.98 -10.01 -15.47
N LEU A 67 4.25 -9.24 -14.42
CA LEU A 67 4.84 -9.78 -13.19
C LEU A 67 3.89 -10.74 -12.47
N LYS A 68 2.57 -10.47 -12.49
CA LYS A 68 1.56 -11.37 -11.94
C LYS A 68 1.49 -12.69 -12.73
N GLU A 69 1.46 -12.64 -14.05
CA GLU A 69 1.50 -13.83 -14.90
C GLU A 69 2.74 -14.70 -14.62
N LEU A 70 3.89 -14.07 -14.42
CA LEU A 70 5.13 -14.77 -14.06
C LEU A 70 5.03 -15.43 -12.68
N GLN A 71 4.44 -14.77 -11.71
CA GLN A 71 4.19 -15.32 -10.37
C GLN A 71 3.21 -16.50 -10.44
N GLU A 72 2.10 -16.37 -11.17
CA GLU A 72 1.12 -17.44 -11.38
C GLU A 72 1.72 -18.65 -12.08
N SER A 73 2.73 -18.43 -12.93
CA SER A 73 3.52 -19.51 -13.56
C SER A 73 4.49 -20.21 -12.59
N GLY A 74 4.51 -19.82 -11.31
CA GLY A 74 5.30 -20.43 -10.25
C GLY A 74 6.67 -19.79 -10.01
N LYS A 75 6.93 -18.60 -10.55
CA LYS A 75 8.18 -17.88 -10.27
C LYS A 75 8.09 -17.09 -8.97
N THR A 76 9.18 -17.08 -8.22
CA THR A 76 9.35 -16.18 -7.07
C THR A 76 9.93 -14.86 -7.55
N ILE A 77 9.28 -13.75 -7.23
CA ILE A 77 9.72 -12.41 -7.67
C ILE A 77 10.01 -11.56 -6.44
N VAL A 78 11.23 -11.05 -6.36
CA VAL A 78 11.65 -10.06 -5.36
C VAL A 78 11.81 -8.73 -6.08
N ILE A 79 11.08 -7.72 -5.62
CA ILE A 79 11.15 -6.37 -6.20
C ILE A 79 11.51 -5.35 -5.13
N SER A 80 12.29 -4.34 -5.50
CA SER A 80 12.41 -3.10 -4.73
C SER A 80 11.52 -2.02 -5.33
N SER A 81 10.92 -1.18 -4.50
CA SER A 81 10.25 0.05 -4.92
C SER A 81 10.19 1.05 -3.77
N HIS A 82 10.19 2.33 -4.12
CA HIS A 82 9.90 3.42 -3.20
C HIS A 82 8.41 3.84 -3.26
N VAL A 83 7.62 3.22 -4.13
CA VAL A 83 6.18 3.48 -4.29
C VAL A 83 5.40 2.40 -3.55
N LEU A 84 5.05 2.68 -2.29
CA LEU A 84 4.45 1.71 -1.37
C LEU A 84 3.09 1.20 -1.85
N SER A 85 2.28 2.06 -2.49
CA SER A 85 0.99 1.66 -3.07
C SER A 85 1.13 0.61 -4.18
N GLU A 86 2.23 0.64 -4.95
CA GLU A 86 2.49 -0.40 -5.95
C GLU A 86 2.82 -1.75 -5.31
N LEU A 87 3.59 -1.74 -4.21
CA LEU A 87 3.93 -2.96 -3.49
C LEU A 87 2.69 -3.62 -2.90
N SER A 88 1.76 -2.83 -2.35
CA SER A 88 0.50 -3.36 -1.80
C SER A 88 -0.42 -4.00 -2.83
N GLU A 89 -0.30 -3.64 -4.11
CA GLU A 89 -1.09 -4.22 -5.19
C GLU A 89 -0.42 -5.43 -5.87
N LEU A 90 0.90 -5.56 -5.75
CA LEU A 90 1.68 -6.54 -6.49
C LEU A 90 2.26 -7.65 -5.62
N CYS A 91 2.65 -7.34 -4.38
CA CYS A 91 3.36 -8.26 -3.51
C CYS A 91 2.42 -8.97 -2.54
N THR A 92 2.77 -10.20 -2.15
CA THR A 92 2.13 -10.95 -1.06
C THR A 92 2.79 -10.66 0.27
N ASP A 93 4.10 -10.50 0.25
CA ASP A 93 4.94 -10.25 1.42
C ASP A 93 5.80 -9.02 1.20
N ILE A 94 6.10 -8.31 2.28
CA ILE A 94 6.91 -7.11 2.24
C ILE A 94 8.01 -7.15 3.30
N GLY A 95 9.14 -6.51 2.97
CA GLY A 95 10.19 -6.16 3.92
C GLY A 95 10.50 -4.67 3.85
N ILE A 96 10.44 -3.98 4.98
CA ILE A 96 10.83 -2.58 5.08
C ILE A 96 12.22 -2.49 5.67
N ILE A 97 13.13 -1.85 4.94
CA ILE A 97 14.51 -1.63 5.37
C ILE A 97 14.70 -0.15 5.63
N ASP A 98 15.15 0.18 6.83
CA ASP A 98 15.56 1.53 7.20
C ASP A 98 16.97 1.52 7.80
N GLN A 99 17.81 2.46 7.42
CA GLN A 99 19.22 2.59 7.85
C GLN A 99 19.99 1.26 7.79
N GLY A 100 19.71 0.41 6.79
CA GLY A 100 20.35 -0.89 6.59
C GLY A 100 19.87 -2.00 7.53
N ARG A 101 18.76 -1.79 8.24
CA ARG A 101 18.12 -2.79 9.10
C ARG A 101 16.72 -3.12 8.61
N MET A 102 16.33 -4.39 8.72
CA MET A 102 14.96 -4.81 8.51
C MET A 102 14.14 -4.34 9.72
N VAL A 103 13.20 -3.40 9.48
CA VAL A 103 12.34 -2.84 10.55
C VAL A 103 10.97 -3.49 10.59
N LEU A 104 10.53 -4.06 9.46
CA LEU A 104 9.28 -4.81 9.35
C LEU A 104 9.43 -5.86 8.25
N GLU A 105 8.86 -7.06 8.46
CA GLU A 105 8.70 -8.08 7.45
C GLU A 105 7.42 -8.88 7.68
N GLY A 106 6.81 -9.37 6.62
CA GLY A 106 5.68 -10.28 6.69
C GLY A 106 4.67 -10.11 5.56
N ASN A 107 3.57 -10.85 5.69
CA ASN A 107 2.46 -10.78 4.75
C ASN A 107 1.77 -9.42 4.83
N ILE A 108 1.45 -8.83 3.67
CA ILE A 108 0.87 -7.49 3.56
C ILE A 108 -0.51 -7.43 4.24
N ASP A 109 -1.37 -8.42 4.02
CA ASP A 109 -2.71 -8.43 4.59
C ASP A 109 -2.67 -8.51 6.12
N ASP A 110 -1.75 -9.30 6.67
CA ASP A 110 -1.54 -9.39 8.12
C ASP A 110 -1.04 -8.07 8.71
N ILE A 111 -0.11 -7.41 8.03
CA ILE A 111 0.43 -6.11 8.43
C ILE A 111 -0.67 -5.05 8.40
N LEU A 112 -1.40 -4.94 7.30
CA LEU A 112 -2.48 -3.97 7.13
C LEU A 112 -3.64 -4.24 8.10
N SER A 113 -3.98 -5.50 8.40
CA SER A 113 -5.04 -5.84 9.34
C SER A 113 -4.74 -5.34 10.75
N ARG A 114 -3.49 -5.43 11.21
CA ARG A 114 -3.05 -4.91 12.51
C ARG A 114 -3.19 -3.39 12.61
N VAL A 115 -2.89 -2.69 11.52
CA VAL A 115 -3.03 -1.23 11.45
C VAL A 115 -4.50 -0.83 11.34
N ASN A 116 -5.30 -1.56 10.56
CA ASN A 116 -6.73 -1.28 10.37
C ASN A 116 -7.52 -1.25 11.68
N THR A 117 -7.18 -2.08 12.67
CA THR A 117 -7.86 -2.06 13.99
C THR A 117 -7.65 -0.79 14.78
N SER A 118 -6.56 -0.07 14.52
CA SER A 118 -6.24 1.22 15.18
C SER A 118 -6.64 2.45 14.35
N ASN A 119 -7.05 2.24 13.09
CA ASN A 119 -7.42 3.34 12.21
C ASN A 119 -8.76 3.99 12.61
N PRO A 120 -8.91 5.31 12.43
CA PRO A 120 -10.14 5.99 12.76
C PRO A 120 -11.29 5.57 11.86
N LEU A 121 -12.48 5.55 12.46
CA LEU A 121 -13.74 5.50 11.75
C LEU A 121 -14.05 6.93 11.25
N VAL A 122 -14.18 7.11 9.95
CA VAL A 122 -14.47 8.38 9.30
C VAL A 122 -15.96 8.44 9.00
N ILE A 123 -16.63 9.45 9.56
CA ILE A 123 -18.07 9.67 9.45
C ILE A 123 -18.29 11.03 8.79
N SER A 124 -18.82 11.00 7.57
CA SER A 124 -19.23 12.19 6.84
C SER A 124 -20.72 12.45 7.09
N VAL A 125 -21.04 13.63 7.57
CA VAL A 125 -22.40 14.00 7.97
C VAL A 125 -22.89 15.16 7.12
N PHE A 126 -24.05 15.00 6.51
CA PHE A 126 -24.66 16.05 5.68
C PHE A 126 -25.44 17.08 6.51
N THR A 127 -26.13 16.64 7.57
CA THR A 127 -26.90 17.52 8.46
C THR A 127 -26.78 17.09 9.92
N ASN A 128 -27.05 18.01 10.86
CA ASN A 128 -27.11 17.76 12.30
C ASN A 128 -25.75 17.28 12.91
N ILE A 129 -24.63 17.89 12.49
CA ILE A 129 -23.30 17.55 12.99
C ILE A 129 -23.18 17.62 14.51
N ASP A 130 -23.82 18.63 15.17
CA ASP A 130 -23.80 18.78 16.64
C ASP A 130 -24.48 17.60 17.33
N LYS A 131 -25.56 17.08 16.73
CA LYS A 131 -26.27 15.91 17.24
C LYS A 131 -25.42 14.64 17.06
N ALA A 132 -24.76 14.49 15.91
CA ALA A 132 -23.81 13.41 15.68
C ALA A 132 -22.69 13.43 16.73
N LEU A 133 -22.07 14.59 16.96
CA LEU A 133 -21.02 14.76 17.97
C LEU A 133 -21.50 14.41 19.38
N SER A 134 -22.74 14.76 19.72
CA SER A 134 -23.33 14.44 21.03
C SER A 134 -23.51 12.94 21.22
N ILE A 135 -23.99 12.23 20.19
CA ILE A 135 -24.13 10.77 20.18
C ILE A 135 -22.77 10.10 20.32
N LEU A 136 -21.80 10.52 19.50
CA LEU A 136 -20.45 9.96 19.49
C LEU A 136 -19.75 10.16 20.83
N LYS A 137 -19.86 11.34 21.47
CA LYS A 137 -19.28 11.61 22.80
C LYS A 137 -19.85 10.74 23.91
N SER A 138 -21.09 10.28 23.78
CA SER A 138 -21.76 9.42 24.78
C SER A 138 -21.59 7.93 24.50
N HIS A 139 -21.05 7.54 23.33
CA HIS A 139 -20.95 6.15 22.94
C HIS A 139 -19.77 5.45 23.64
N PRO A 140 -19.97 4.26 24.27
CA PRO A 140 -18.96 3.60 25.10
C PRO A 140 -17.71 3.17 24.32
N CYS A 141 -17.83 2.84 23.03
CA CYS A 141 -16.72 2.40 22.19
C CYS A 141 -15.94 3.58 21.56
N VAL A 142 -16.38 4.84 21.76
CA VAL A 142 -15.67 6.01 21.24
C VAL A 142 -14.63 6.47 22.24
N GLN A 143 -13.37 6.48 21.81
CA GLN A 143 -12.22 6.89 22.62
C GLN A 143 -11.86 8.36 22.40
N THR A 144 -11.73 8.77 21.15
CA THR A 144 -11.41 10.15 20.76
C THR A 144 -12.18 10.56 19.53
N ILE A 145 -12.49 11.85 19.44
CA ILE A 145 -13.15 12.46 18.28
C ILE A 145 -12.28 13.63 17.81
N SER A 146 -12.01 13.70 16.53
CA SER A 146 -11.37 14.82 15.86
C SER A 146 -12.16 15.20 14.61
N LEU A 147 -12.05 16.44 14.20
CA LEU A 147 -12.66 16.94 12.97
C LEU A 147 -11.57 17.13 11.93
N ARG A 148 -11.78 16.60 10.73
CA ARG A 148 -10.90 16.79 9.58
C ARG A 148 -11.77 17.35 8.44
N GLU A 149 -11.62 18.63 8.16
CA GLU A 149 -12.46 19.37 7.21
C GLU A 149 -13.97 19.25 7.55
N GLN A 150 -14.70 18.41 6.83
CA GLN A 150 -16.13 18.16 7.05
C GLN A 150 -16.43 16.78 7.63
N ASP A 151 -15.38 15.97 7.89
CA ASP A 151 -15.50 14.62 8.38
C ASP A 151 -15.22 14.54 9.89
N ILE A 152 -15.97 13.68 10.57
CA ILE A 152 -15.74 13.33 11.97
C ILE A 152 -14.86 12.07 11.98
N CYS A 153 -13.64 12.20 12.47
CA CYS A 153 -12.73 11.06 12.66
C CYS A 153 -12.83 10.56 14.09
N VAL A 154 -13.19 9.31 14.25
CA VAL A 154 -13.48 8.68 15.55
C VAL A 154 -12.52 7.54 15.81
N ARG A 155 -11.77 7.58 16.90
CA ARG A 155 -11.08 6.40 17.40
C ARG A 155 -12.10 5.50 18.08
N PHE A 156 -12.44 4.39 17.41
CA PHE A 156 -13.52 3.49 17.80
C PHE A 156 -12.97 2.12 18.19
N ALA A 157 -13.24 1.68 19.41
CA ALA A 157 -12.72 0.43 19.97
C ALA A 157 -13.72 -0.74 19.89
N GLY A 158 -14.82 -0.59 19.16
CA GLY A 158 -15.81 -1.63 18.92
C GLY A 158 -15.46 -2.50 17.70
N ASP A 159 -16.14 -3.62 17.59
CA ASP A 159 -16.08 -4.51 16.42
C ASP A 159 -16.99 -4.03 15.27
N ALA A 160 -17.08 -4.82 14.19
CA ALA A 160 -17.92 -4.50 13.03
C ALA A 160 -19.42 -4.45 13.36
N GLN A 161 -19.87 -5.20 14.37
CA GLN A 161 -21.25 -5.18 14.83
C GLN A 161 -21.54 -3.89 15.60
N ASP A 162 -20.61 -3.46 16.45
CA ASP A 162 -20.69 -2.19 17.17
C ASP A 162 -20.69 -1.00 16.21
N GLU A 163 -19.91 -1.05 15.14
CA GLU A 163 -19.94 -0.03 14.08
C GLU A 163 -21.28 0.06 13.38
N ALA A 164 -21.88 -1.09 13.05
CA ALA A 164 -23.19 -1.13 12.41
C ALA A 164 -24.29 -0.58 13.34
N LEU A 165 -24.24 -0.88 14.65
CA LEU A 165 -25.16 -0.34 15.64
C LEU A 165 -24.98 1.17 15.83
N LEU A 166 -23.74 1.67 15.82
CA LEU A 166 -23.48 3.10 15.87
C LEU A 166 -24.06 3.83 14.65
N LEU A 167 -23.86 3.28 13.44
CA LEU A 167 -24.44 3.86 12.23
C LEU A 167 -25.98 3.89 12.33
N GLN A 168 -26.60 2.81 12.76
CA GLN A 168 -28.05 2.75 12.96
C GLN A 168 -28.50 3.81 13.96
N GLN A 169 -27.82 3.97 15.09
CA GLN A 169 -28.15 4.96 16.11
C GLN A 169 -28.09 6.41 15.57
N LEU A 170 -27.10 6.70 14.71
CA LEU A 170 -26.99 8.00 14.06
C LEU A 170 -28.19 8.27 13.14
N ILE A 171 -28.56 7.29 12.30
CA ILE A 171 -29.68 7.39 11.37
C ILE A 171 -31.01 7.52 12.12
N ASP A 172 -31.25 6.71 13.13
CA ASP A 172 -32.46 6.73 13.95
C ASP A 172 -32.62 8.06 14.73
N SER A 173 -31.51 8.78 14.88
CA SER A 173 -31.47 10.10 15.49
C SER A 173 -31.57 11.25 14.47
N ASP A 174 -32.07 11.03 13.26
CA ASP A 174 -32.19 12.02 12.18
C ASP A 174 -30.86 12.68 11.77
N VAL A 175 -29.73 12.00 11.94
CA VAL A 175 -28.45 12.42 11.39
C VAL A 175 -28.34 11.86 9.98
N LEU A 176 -28.20 12.73 8.97
CA LEU A 176 -28.00 12.30 7.60
C LEU A 176 -26.52 12.01 7.37
N VAL A 177 -26.18 10.73 7.41
CA VAL A 177 -24.82 10.21 7.18
C VAL A 177 -24.66 9.93 5.69
N ASN A 178 -23.67 10.54 5.04
CA ASN A 178 -23.32 10.32 3.62
C ASN A 178 -22.00 9.54 3.43
N GLY A 179 -21.27 9.31 4.52
CA GLY A 179 -20.08 8.47 4.54
C GLY A 179 -19.87 7.84 5.91
N PHE A 180 -19.61 6.52 5.95
CA PHE A 180 -19.31 5.80 7.17
C PHE A 180 -18.34 4.68 6.82
N THR A 181 -17.06 4.90 7.07
CA THR A 181 -16.03 3.96 6.69
C THR A 181 -14.86 3.99 7.66
N ARG A 182 -14.30 2.83 7.95
CA ARG A 182 -13.01 2.80 8.64
C ARG A 182 -11.91 3.13 7.64
N GLU A 183 -11.04 4.05 7.99
CA GLU A 183 -9.88 4.41 7.18
C GLU A 183 -9.05 3.15 6.96
N LYS A 184 -8.80 2.81 5.69
CA LYS A 184 -7.98 1.63 5.38
C LYS A 184 -6.53 1.96 5.67
N GLY A 185 -5.85 1.08 6.38
CA GLY A 185 -4.41 1.18 6.54
C GLY A 185 -3.74 1.07 5.17
N SER A 186 -2.73 1.87 4.97
CA SER A 186 -1.87 1.78 3.80
C SER A 186 -0.44 1.48 4.25
N LEU A 187 0.37 0.94 3.36
CA LEU A 187 1.79 0.73 3.65
C LEU A 187 2.50 2.05 3.95
N GLU A 188 2.02 3.16 3.38
CA GLU A 188 2.51 4.51 3.70
C GLU A 188 2.25 4.86 5.16
N SER A 189 1.05 4.58 5.68
CA SER A 189 0.73 4.84 7.10
C SER A 189 1.55 3.97 8.04
N VAL A 190 1.80 2.71 7.67
CA VAL A 190 2.69 1.80 8.40
C VAL A 190 4.12 2.34 8.43
N PHE A 191 4.62 2.74 7.27
CA PHE A 191 5.98 3.27 7.13
C PHE A 191 6.17 4.54 7.96
N MET A 192 5.22 5.48 7.91
CA MET A 192 5.27 6.72 8.70
C MET A 192 5.29 6.43 10.21
N GLN A 193 4.44 5.52 10.68
CA GLN A 193 4.43 5.14 12.11
C GLN A 193 5.77 4.53 12.57
N LEU A 194 6.42 3.75 11.72
CA LEU A 194 7.71 3.13 12.04
C LEU A 194 8.84 4.17 12.11
N THR A 195 8.83 5.14 11.21
CA THR A 195 9.88 6.17 11.12
C THR A 195 9.70 7.28 12.16
N GLU A 196 8.47 7.69 12.50
CA GLU A 196 8.19 8.70 13.53
C GLU A 196 8.65 8.24 14.93
N HIS A 197 8.47 6.97 15.28
CA HIS A 197 8.92 6.43 16.57
C HIS A 197 10.44 6.38 16.73
N GLU A 198 11.21 6.38 15.64
CA GLU A 198 12.67 6.47 15.74
C GLU A 198 13.16 7.91 15.95
N GLU A 199 12.51 8.92 15.38
CA GLU A 199 12.84 10.33 15.62
C GLU A 199 12.62 10.71 17.10
N GLU A 200 11.53 10.25 17.73
CA GLU A 200 11.30 10.46 19.17
C GLU A 200 12.37 9.78 20.03
N ARG A 201 12.84 8.58 19.66
CA ARG A 201 13.93 7.89 20.37
C ARG A 201 15.26 8.61 20.22
N VAL A 202 15.55 9.20 19.08
CA VAL A 202 16.78 9.97 18.85
C VAL A 202 16.75 11.27 19.65
N VAL A 203 15.63 11.97 19.71
CA VAL A 203 15.47 13.19 20.50
C VAL A 203 15.65 12.91 22.00
N LEU A 204 15.02 11.85 22.51
CA LEU A 204 15.17 11.45 23.92
C LEU A 204 16.60 10.99 24.27
N SER A 205 17.34 10.43 23.32
CA SER A 205 18.74 10.03 23.53
C SER A 205 19.73 11.22 23.45
N TYR A 206 19.35 12.30 22.78
CA TYR A 206 20.17 13.52 22.67
C TYR A 206 20.05 14.37 23.94
N ASP A 207 18.85 14.49 24.52
CA ASP A 207 18.62 15.22 25.77
C ASP A 207 19.26 14.53 26.98
N ALA A 208 19.43 13.21 26.95
CA ALA A 208 20.11 12.46 28.01
C ALA A 208 21.64 12.64 28.00
N LYS A 209 22.23 13.15 26.93
CA LYS A 209 23.69 13.40 26.80
C LYS A 209 24.10 14.86 26.97
N SER A 210 23.15 15.78 27.02
CA SER A 210 23.41 17.23 27.21
C SER A 210 23.27 17.70 28.67
N GLY A 211 23.09 16.79 29.61
CA GLY A 211 23.02 17.07 31.06
C GLY A 211 24.22 16.56 31.83
N LEU A 212 25.42 17.06 31.48
CA LEU A 212 26.63 17.00 32.30
C LEU A 212 27.43 18.26 32.12
#